data_922af0bd63094abf6fd15770cdf86fd2
#
_entry.id   922af0bd63094abf6fd15770cdf86fd2
#
_cell.length_a   1.000
_cell.length_b   1.000
_cell.length_c   1.000
_cell.angle_alpha   90.00
_cell.angle_beta   90.00
_cell.angle_gamma   90.00
#
_symmetry.space_group_name_H-M   'P 1'
#
loop_
_entity.id
_entity.type
_entity.pdbx_description
1 polymer ?
#
loop_
_entity_poly.entity_id
_entity_poly.type
_entity_poly.pdbx_seq_one_letter_code
_entity_poly.pdbx_strand_id
1 'polypeptide(L)'
;MEARQPNATGSARRPMATPSELHPDLAELAFLLGDWSGTGEGLWPPGETFDYAEEVTFEYVGDPFVLYSERSWSLDDGSPIHFENGFQRPAGPGVVELVLAHPIGITEVAVGTVRDGVIELSSTAVSLTPTASPVTALRRRIEGRGDELSFELHMAMEGVELRWHVGSKLTRA
;
A
#
# COMPACT_ATOMS: atom_id res chain seq x y z
N MET A 1 40.66 9.88 26.33
CA MET A 1 39.67 10.32 25.37
C MET A 1 38.87 9.08 24.96
N GLU A 2 37.80 8.83 25.67
CA GLU A 2 37.04 7.56 25.65
C GLU A 2 35.92 7.69 24.65
N ALA A 3 35.93 6.86 23.60
CA ALA A 3 34.92 6.87 22.54
C ALA A 3 33.62 6.26 23.08
N ARG A 4 32.58 7.08 23.19
CA ARG A 4 31.21 6.62 23.45
C ARG A 4 30.70 5.80 22.28
N GLN A 5 30.42 4.52 22.53
CA GLN A 5 29.65 3.68 21.61
C GLN A 5 28.20 4.18 21.55
N PRO A 6 27.58 4.25 20.36
CA PRO A 6 26.16 4.53 20.28
C PRO A 6 25.36 3.30 20.76
N ASN A 7 24.53 3.50 21.76
CA ASN A 7 23.52 2.53 22.18
C ASN A 7 22.51 2.33 21.02
N ALA A 8 22.58 1.18 20.39
CA ALA A 8 21.50 0.70 19.53
C ALA A 8 20.34 0.24 20.43
N THR A 9 19.47 1.15 20.81
CA THR A 9 18.16 0.80 21.34
C THR A 9 17.33 0.31 20.18
N GLY A 10 17.31 -1.01 19.99
CA GLY A 10 16.35 -1.66 19.10
C GLY A 10 14.94 -1.24 19.55
N SER A 11 14.24 -0.52 18.70
CA SER A 11 12.82 -0.24 18.88
C SER A 11 12.11 -1.60 18.85
N ALA A 12 11.72 -2.09 20.03
CA ALA A 12 10.86 -3.26 20.10
C ALA A 12 9.55 -2.89 19.38
N ARG A 13 9.27 -3.51 18.23
CA ARG A 13 7.98 -3.39 17.57
C ARG A 13 6.90 -3.76 18.58
N ARG A 14 5.95 -2.87 18.78
CA ARG A 14 4.78 -3.13 19.61
C ARG A 14 4.06 -4.34 19.01
N PRO A 15 3.66 -5.34 19.82
CA PRO A 15 2.92 -6.47 19.30
C PRO A 15 1.64 -5.98 18.59
N MET A 16 1.32 -6.59 17.47
CA MET A 16 0.08 -6.31 16.73
C MET A 16 -1.13 -6.64 17.61
N ALA A 17 -2.20 -5.86 17.46
CA ALA A 17 -3.44 -6.12 18.17
C ALA A 17 -3.98 -7.50 17.81
N THR A 18 -4.50 -8.21 18.82
CA THR A 18 -5.22 -9.47 18.58
C THR A 18 -6.59 -9.17 17.96
N PRO A 19 -7.22 -10.10 17.21
CA PRO A 19 -8.57 -9.89 16.66
C PRO A 19 -9.62 -9.48 17.70
N SER A 20 -9.46 -9.87 18.96
CA SER A 20 -10.35 -9.49 20.07
C SER A 20 -10.19 -8.03 20.53
N GLU A 21 -9.10 -7.36 20.13
CA GLU A 21 -8.79 -5.97 20.44
C GLU A 21 -9.04 -5.05 19.25
N LEU A 22 -9.38 -5.63 18.10
CA LEU A 22 -9.67 -4.87 16.87
C LEU A 22 -10.96 -4.06 17.03
N HIS A 23 -10.92 -2.80 16.59
CA HIS A 23 -12.12 -1.97 16.56
C HIS A 23 -13.20 -2.63 15.68
N PRO A 24 -14.48 -2.72 16.12
CA PRO A 24 -15.53 -3.41 15.37
C PRO A 24 -15.68 -2.94 13.91
N ASP A 25 -15.50 -1.65 13.65
CA ASP A 25 -15.60 -1.07 12.30
C ASP A 25 -14.51 -1.57 11.35
N LEU A 26 -13.42 -2.15 11.88
CA LEU A 26 -12.33 -2.71 11.08
C LEU A 26 -12.51 -4.20 10.76
N ALA A 27 -13.63 -4.82 11.15
CA ALA A 27 -13.82 -6.25 10.95
C ALA A 27 -13.69 -6.67 9.48
N GLU A 28 -14.17 -5.86 8.54
CA GLU A 28 -14.09 -6.13 7.10
C GLU A 28 -12.67 -5.92 6.53
N LEU A 29 -11.79 -5.20 7.24
CA LEU A 29 -10.39 -4.95 6.86
C LEU A 29 -9.39 -5.84 7.63
N ALA A 30 -9.86 -6.66 8.55
CA ALA A 30 -9.02 -7.49 9.43
C ALA A 30 -8.06 -8.41 8.66
N PHE A 31 -8.45 -8.86 7.46
CA PHE A 31 -7.63 -9.74 6.62
C PHE A 31 -6.34 -9.08 6.12
N LEU A 32 -6.30 -7.74 6.07
CA LEU A 32 -5.11 -6.98 5.66
C LEU A 32 -4.01 -7.00 6.73
N LEU A 33 -4.38 -7.00 8.02
CA LEU A 33 -3.46 -6.73 9.12
C LEU A 33 -2.26 -7.67 9.11
N GLY A 34 -1.06 -7.11 9.17
CA GLY A 34 0.19 -7.84 9.22
C GLY A 34 1.27 -7.27 8.30
N ASP A 35 2.38 -7.97 8.31
CA ASP A 35 3.50 -7.75 7.39
C ASP A 35 3.38 -8.78 6.25
N TRP A 36 3.57 -8.29 5.04
CA TRP A 36 3.43 -9.05 3.81
C TRP A 36 4.66 -8.83 2.93
N SER A 37 5.12 -9.87 2.24
CA SER A 37 6.24 -9.76 1.31
C SER A 37 6.07 -10.67 0.11
N GLY A 38 6.62 -10.26 -1.01
CA GLY A 38 6.57 -11.05 -2.24
C GLY A 38 7.14 -10.33 -3.44
N THR A 39 6.66 -10.71 -4.61
CA THR A 39 7.15 -10.16 -5.88
C THR A 39 6.01 -9.74 -6.79
N GLY A 40 6.33 -8.88 -7.71
CA GLY A 40 5.41 -8.38 -8.72
C GLY A 40 6.09 -8.04 -10.02
N GLU A 41 5.26 -7.70 -10.99
CA GLU A 41 5.66 -7.20 -12.30
C GLU A 41 4.99 -5.87 -12.57
N GLY A 42 5.62 -5.05 -13.38
CA GLY A 42 5.11 -3.74 -13.75
C GLY A 42 5.36 -3.38 -15.19
N LEU A 43 4.58 -2.39 -15.65
CA LEU A 43 4.71 -1.78 -16.96
C LEU A 43 4.76 -0.26 -16.78
N TRP A 44 5.92 0.33 -17.10
CA TRP A 44 6.05 1.79 -17.13
C TRP A 44 5.72 2.32 -18.52
N PRO A 45 4.86 3.35 -18.66
CA PRO A 45 4.63 3.98 -19.95
C PRO A 45 5.90 4.63 -20.52
N PRO A 46 6.26 4.42 -21.79
CA PRO A 46 5.44 3.88 -22.89
C PRO A 46 5.44 2.36 -23.10
N GLY A 47 6.08 1.53 -22.25
CA GLY A 47 5.97 0.09 -22.44
C GLY A 47 7.18 -0.73 -21.95
N GLU A 48 7.97 -0.21 -21.02
CA GLU A 48 9.06 -0.93 -20.37
C GLU A 48 8.54 -1.77 -19.22
N THR A 49 8.82 -3.07 -19.23
CA THR A 49 8.44 -4.01 -18.16
C THR A 49 9.56 -4.10 -17.13
N PHE A 50 9.19 -4.32 -15.88
CA PHE A 50 10.12 -4.54 -14.77
C PHE A 50 9.56 -5.52 -13.76
N ASP A 51 10.45 -6.27 -13.11
CA ASP A 51 10.12 -7.15 -11.99
C ASP A 51 10.60 -6.53 -10.67
N TYR A 52 9.81 -6.70 -9.60
CA TYR A 52 10.12 -6.08 -8.32
C TYR A 52 9.81 -7.00 -7.12
N ALA A 53 10.55 -6.79 -6.04
CA ALA A 53 10.19 -7.28 -4.72
C ALA A 53 9.39 -6.20 -3.98
N GLU A 54 8.46 -6.62 -3.14
CA GLU A 54 7.55 -5.73 -2.40
C GLU A 54 7.40 -6.18 -0.95
N GLU A 55 7.38 -5.22 -0.05
CA GLU A 55 6.97 -5.35 1.34
C GLU A 55 5.83 -4.40 1.64
N VAL A 56 4.78 -4.93 2.25
CA VAL A 56 3.61 -4.16 2.67
C VAL A 56 3.33 -4.42 4.14
N THR A 57 3.06 -3.35 4.88
CA THR A 57 2.63 -3.43 6.28
C THR A 57 1.27 -2.77 6.45
N PHE A 58 0.35 -3.50 7.07
CA PHE A 58 -0.91 -2.96 7.57
C PHE A 58 -0.93 -3.06 9.10
N GLU A 59 -0.90 -1.91 9.77
CA GLU A 59 -0.80 -1.84 11.23
C GLU A 59 -2.06 -1.24 11.85
N TYR A 60 -2.62 -1.93 12.86
CA TYR A 60 -3.68 -1.41 13.73
C TYR A 60 -3.08 -0.72 14.94
N VAL A 61 -3.50 0.52 15.21
CA VAL A 61 -2.94 1.38 16.26
C VAL A 61 -3.95 1.71 17.37
N GLY A 62 -5.16 1.14 17.34
CA GLY A 62 -6.18 1.32 18.37
C GLY A 62 -7.38 2.17 17.97
N ASP A 63 -7.36 2.82 16.82
CA ASP A 63 -8.44 3.63 16.25
C ASP A 63 -9.04 2.97 15.00
N PRO A 64 -10.24 3.36 14.52
CA PRO A 64 -10.91 2.74 13.37
C PRO A 64 -10.27 3.12 12.02
N PHE A 65 -8.97 2.91 11.89
CA PHE A 65 -8.22 2.97 10.66
C PHE A 65 -7.00 2.04 10.72
N VAL A 66 -6.46 1.72 9.56
CA VAL A 66 -5.26 0.92 9.39
C VAL A 66 -4.17 1.79 8.82
N LEU A 67 -3.01 1.82 9.45
CA LEU A 67 -1.80 2.38 8.85
C LEU A 67 -1.36 1.48 7.71
N TYR A 68 -0.99 2.08 6.60
CA TYR A 68 -0.49 1.38 5.43
C TYR A 68 0.88 1.92 5.03
N SER A 69 1.80 1.02 4.78
CA SER A 69 3.08 1.35 4.13
C SER A 69 3.47 0.27 3.13
N GLU A 70 3.99 0.69 1.99
CA GLU A 70 4.54 -0.16 0.95
C GLU A 70 5.94 0.29 0.59
N ARG A 71 6.81 -0.65 0.23
CA ARG A 71 8.14 -0.44 -0.34
C ARG A 71 8.42 -1.48 -1.39
N SER A 72 8.99 -1.06 -2.51
CA SER A 72 9.40 -1.97 -3.57
C SER A 72 10.80 -1.69 -4.12
N TRP A 73 11.44 -2.74 -4.62
CA TRP A 73 12.80 -2.74 -5.15
C TRP A 73 12.86 -3.54 -6.45
N SER A 74 13.72 -3.08 -7.37
CA SER A 74 14.07 -3.83 -8.57
C SER A 74 14.67 -5.19 -8.23
N LEU A 75 14.19 -6.25 -8.89
CA LEU A 75 14.82 -7.57 -8.81
C LEU A 75 16.13 -7.66 -9.59
N ASP A 76 16.38 -6.75 -10.52
CA ASP A 76 17.59 -6.75 -11.34
C ASP A 76 18.83 -6.28 -10.58
N ASP A 77 18.69 -5.19 -9.81
CA ASP A 77 19.84 -4.53 -9.18
C ASP A 77 19.61 -4.12 -7.72
N GLY A 78 18.40 -4.37 -7.16
CA GLY A 78 18.05 -4.01 -5.79
C GLY A 78 17.83 -2.51 -5.57
N SER A 79 17.75 -1.72 -6.62
CA SER A 79 17.46 -0.29 -6.50
C SER A 79 16.02 -0.04 -6.04
N PRO A 80 15.77 0.99 -5.21
CA PRO A 80 14.41 1.33 -4.78
C PRO A 80 13.58 1.82 -5.96
N ILE A 81 12.35 1.30 -6.09
CA ILE A 81 11.41 1.67 -7.15
C ILE A 81 10.35 2.62 -6.60
N HIS A 82 9.65 2.19 -5.56
CA HIS A 82 8.52 2.94 -5.03
C HIS A 82 8.43 2.85 -3.50
N PHE A 83 7.69 3.79 -2.94
CA PHE A 83 7.33 3.85 -1.55
C PHE A 83 6.00 4.60 -1.43
N GLU A 84 5.07 4.10 -0.64
CA GLU A 84 3.85 4.82 -0.31
C GLU A 84 3.45 4.62 1.14
N ASN A 85 2.81 5.64 1.71
CA ASN A 85 2.34 5.64 3.08
C ASN A 85 0.99 6.31 3.20
N GLY A 86 0.19 5.80 4.12
CA GLY A 86 -1.07 6.46 4.46
C GLY A 86 -1.99 5.62 5.31
N PHE A 87 -3.29 5.76 5.03
CA PHE A 87 -4.34 5.19 5.87
C PHE A 87 -5.40 4.53 5.01
N GLN A 88 -5.85 3.37 5.46
CA GLN A 88 -7.07 2.73 5.01
C GLN A 88 -8.11 2.78 6.13
N ARG A 89 -9.32 3.23 5.83
CA ARG A 89 -10.34 3.47 6.85
C ARG A 89 -11.73 3.04 6.37
N PRO A 90 -12.55 2.44 7.24
CA PRO A 90 -13.94 2.14 6.93
C PRO A 90 -14.75 3.43 6.83
N ALA A 91 -15.70 3.49 5.91
CA ALA A 91 -16.60 4.62 5.72
C ALA A 91 -18.08 4.17 5.75
N GLY A 92 -18.36 3.09 6.43
CA GLY A 92 -19.65 2.42 6.55
C GLY A 92 -19.57 0.97 6.06
N PRO A 93 -20.64 0.17 6.23
CA PRO A 93 -20.64 -1.23 5.83
C PRO A 93 -20.28 -1.40 4.34
N GLY A 94 -19.26 -2.21 4.06
CA GLY A 94 -18.80 -2.50 2.70
C GLY A 94 -18.14 -1.32 1.98
N VAL A 95 -17.87 -0.18 2.66
CA VAL A 95 -17.24 1.00 2.06
C VAL A 95 -15.91 1.28 2.72
N VAL A 96 -14.89 1.53 1.91
CA VAL A 96 -13.53 1.83 2.36
C VAL A 96 -12.97 3.07 1.67
N GLU A 97 -12.20 3.85 2.40
CA GLU A 97 -11.45 5.01 1.92
C GLU A 97 -9.96 4.77 2.07
N LEU A 98 -9.18 5.36 1.17
CA LEU A 98 -7.72 5.33 1.16
C LEU A 98 -7.17 6.73 1.01
N VAL A 99 -6.16 7.07 1.81
CA VAL A 99 -5.42 8.34 1.71
C VAL A 99 -3.94 8.03 1.72
N LEU A 100 -3.24 8.32 0.62
CA LEU A 100 -1.83 8.01 0.45
C LEU A 100 -1.00 9.23 0.08
N ALA A 101 0.28 9.17 0.47
CA ALA A 101 1.35 10.04 -0.01
C ALA A 101 2.42 9.20 -0.70
N HIS A 102 2.93 9.71 -1.83
CA HIS A 102 3.93 9.06 -2.68
C HIS A 102 5.18 9.94 -2.85
N PRO A 103 6.39 9.39 -2.86
CA PRO A 103 7.62 10.17 -2.99
C PRO A 103 7.78 10.85 -4.35
N ILE A 104 7.03 10.41 -5.36
CA ILE A 104 6.98 11.04 -6.68
C ILE A 104 6.19 12.37 -6.70
N GLY A 105 5.84 12.90 -5.52
CA GLY A 105 5.21 14.20 -5.35
C GLY A 105 3.70 14.21 -5.53
N ILE A 106 3.02 13.07 -5.36
CA ILE A 106 1.55 13.01 -5.41
C ILE A 106 0.94 12.61 -4.07
N THR A 107 -0.31 13.02 -3.86
CA THR A 107 -1.20 12.45 -2.85
C THR A 107 -2.44 11.90 -3.52
N GLU A 108 -2.91 10.75 -3.03
CA GLU A 108 -4.10 10.07 -3.53
C GLU A 108 -5.17 10.02 -2.45
N VAL A 109 -6.40 10.35 -2.83
CA VAL A 109 -7.61 10.04 -2.06
C VAL A 109 -8.47 9.12 -2.93
N ALA A 110 -8.81 7.96 -2.41
CA ALA A 110 -9.63 6.98 -3.12
C ALA A 110 -10.76 6.49 -2.22
N VAL A 111 -11.87 6.13 -2.87
CA VAL A 111 -13.04 5.53 -2.23
C VAL A 111 -13.41 4.27 -3.00
N GLY A 112 -13.90 3.27 -2.28
CA GLY A 112 -14.30 2.02 -2.89
C GLY A 112 -15.07 1.11 -1.99
N THR A 113 -15.06 -0.16 -2.33
CA THR A 113 -15.82 -1.21 -1.64
C THR A 113 -14.90 -2.26 -1.05
N VAL A 114 -15.34 -2.86 0.05
CA VAL A 114 -14.77 -4.09 0.61
C VAL A 114 -15.85 -5.16 0.71
N ARG A 115 -15.59 -6.34 0.16
CA ARG A 115 -16.49 -7.49 0.22
C ARG A 115 -15.70 -8.79 0.06
N ASP A 116 -15.94 -9.75 0.96
CA ASP A 116 -15.40 -11.13 0.87
C ASP A 116 -13.87 -11.17 0.68
N GLY A 117 -13.14 -10.29 1.39
CA GLY A 117 -11.67 -10.18 1.28
C GLY A 117 -11.18 -9.48 0.02
N VAL A 118 -12.05 -8.82 -0.74
CA VAL A 118 -11.70 -8.03 -1.92
C VAL A 118 -11.99 -6.57 -1.67
N ILE A 119 -11.01 -5.73 -1.95
CA ILE A 119 -11.13 -4.27 -1.94
C ILE A 119 -10.96 -3.77 -3.37
N GLU A 120 -11.85 -2.90 -3.82
CA GLU A 120 -11.74 -2.17 -5.09
C GLU A 120 -11.85 -0.67 -4.82
N LEU A 121 -10.83 0.08 -5.18
CA LEU A 121 -10.71 1.52 -4.94
C LEU A 121 -10.51 2.27 -6.25
N SER A 122 -11.11 3.45 -6.35
CA SER A 122 -10.85 4.40 -7.43
C SER A 122 -10.53 5.77 -6.83
N SER A 123 -9.50 6.43 -7.34
CA SER A 123 -9.13 7.76 -6.87
C SER A 123 -10.28 8.75 -7.16
N THR A 124 -10.63 9.53 -6.16
CA THR A 124 -11.56 10.66 -6.24
C THR A 124 -10.80 11.98 -6.36
N ALA A 125 -9.53 11.98 -5.92
CA ALA A 125 -8.60 13.09 -6.09
C ALA A 125 -7.16 12.58 -6.16
N VAL A 126 -6.38 13.18 -7.06
CA VAL A 126 -4.92 13.09 -7.12
C VAL A 126 -4.39 14.52 -7.12
N SER A 127 -3.59 14.85 -6.09
CA SER A 127 -2.98 16.18 -5.99
C SER A 127 -1.48 16.08 -6.28
N LEU A 128 -0.96 17.06 -7.03
CA LEU A 128 0.40 17.05 -7.56
C LEU A 128 1.21 18.22 -7.00
N THR A 129 2.47 17.94 -6.63
CA THR A 129 3.48 19.01 -6.47
C THR A 129 3.95 19.51 -7.85
N PRO A 130 4.56 20.69 -7.96
CA PRO A 130 4.97 21.25 -9.25
C PRO A 130 5.94 20.38 -10.07
N THR A 131 6.64 19.44 -9.43
CA THR A 131 7.63 18.54 -10.05
C THR A 131 7.17 17.08 -10.10
N ALA A 132 5.92 16.83 -9.72
CA ALA A 132 5.37 15.47 -9.67
C ALA A 132 5.21 14.85 -11.06
N SER A 133 5.22 13.52 -11.12
CA SER A 133 4.72 12.80 -12.28
C SER A 133 3.24 13.14 -12.54
N PRO A 134 2.84 13.38 -13.79
CA PRO A 134 1.50 13.88 -14.14
C PRO A 134 0.42 12.79 -14.07
N VAL A 135 0.31 12.11 -12.91
CA VAL A 135 -0.71 11.09 -12.64
C VAL A 135 -2.08 11.74 -12.51
N THR A 136 -3.08 11.22 -13.20
CA THR A 136 -4.43 11.80 -13.25
C THR A 136 -5.48 10.94 -12.57
N ALA A 137 -5.29 9.61 -12.55
CA ALA A 137 -6.19 8.68 -11.87
C ALA A 137 -5.47 7.38 -11.50
N LEU A 138 -5.97 6.75 -10.43
CA LEU A 138 -5.50 5.47 -9.93
C LEU A 138 -6.71 4.58 -9.63
N ARG A 139 -6.59 3.28 -9.90
CA ARG A 139 -7.55 2.26 -9.50
C ARG A 139 -6.78 1.08 -8.92
N ARG A 140 -7.18 0.66 -7.73
CA ARG A 140 -6.53 -0.42 -6.98
C ARG A 140 -7.49 -1.57 -6.75
N ARG A 141 -6.97 -2.79 -6.82
CA ARG A 141 -7.64 -3.98 -6.33
C ARG A 141 -6.69 -4.70 -5.37
N ILE A 142 -7.21 -5.05 -4.21
CA ILE A 142 -6.51 -5.84 -3.19
C ILE A 142 -7.38 -7.05 -2.89
N GLU A 143 -6.83 -8.25 -2.96
CA GLU A 143 -7.55 -9.48 -2.65
C GLU A 143 -6.75 -10.34 -1.68
N GLY A 144 -7.36 -10.65 -0.50
CA GLY A 144 -6.76 -11.51 0.51
C GLY A 144 -7.44 -12.88 0.58
N ARG A 145 -6.64 -13.96 0.64
CA ARG A 145 -7.10 -15.34 0.81
C ARG A 145 -6.18 -16.10 1.76
N GLY A 146 -6.58 -16.19 3.02
CA GLY A 146 -5.73 -16.79 4.05
C GLY A 146 -4.44 -16.00 4.24
N ASP A 147 -3.30 -16.61 4.00
CA ASP A 147 -1.98 -15.97 4.10
C ASP A 147 -1.44 -15.46 2.77
N GLU A 148 -2.30 -15.33 1.77
CA GLU A 148 -1.97 -14.74 0.47
C GLU A 148 -2.68 -13.41 0.29
N LEU A 149 -1.97 -12.43 -0.28
CA LEU A 149 -2.49 -11.12 -0.65
C LEU A 149 -2.04 -10.79 -2.07
N SER A 150 -2.95 -10.35 -2.92
CA SER A 150 -2.61 -9.86 -4.26
C SER A 150 -3.00 -8.40 -4.43
N PHE A 151 -2.15 -7.65 -5.14
CA PHE A 151 -2.39 -6.27 -5.52
C PHE A 151 -2.43 -6.12 -7.02
N GLU A 152 -3.30 -5.23 -7.49
CA GLU A 152 -3.30 -4.71 -8.85
C GLU A 152 -3.50 -3.20 -8.79
N LEU A 153 -2.70 -2.47 -9.54
CA LEU A 153 -2.81 -1.03 -9.72
C LEU A 153 -2.94 -0.70 -11.21
N HIS A 154 -3.96 0.07 -11.54
CA HIS A 154 -4.10 0.74 -12.82
C HIS A 154 -3.82 2.23 -12.63
N MET A 155 -3.12 2.84 -13.58
CA MET A 155 -2.72 4.24 -13.53
C MET A 155 -3.03 4.95 -14.84
N ALA A 156 -3.56 6.16 -14.75
CA ALA A 156 -3.65 7.11 -15.84
C ALA A 156 -2.69 8.28 -15.60
N MET A 157 -2.11 8.79 -16.68
CA MET A 157 -1.26 9.98 -16.68
C MET A 157 -1.75 10.96 -17.73
N GLU A 158 -1.27 12.20 -17.71
CA GLU A 158 -1.59 13.15 -18.78
C GLU A 158 -1.27 12.57 -20.15
N GLY A 159 -2.28 12.48 -21.02
CA GLY A 159 -2.16 11.89 -22.34
C GLY A 159 -2.13 10.35 -22.39
N VAL A 160 -2.26 9.66 -21.25
CA VAL A 160 -2.29 8.19 -21.15
C VAL A 160 -3.53 7.76 -20.38
N GLU A 161 -4.40 6.99 -21.04
CA GLU A 161 -5.61 6.47 -20.42
C GLU A 161 -5.30 5.47 -19.29
N LEU A 162 -6.29 5.26 -18.40
CA LEU A 162 -6.21 4.31 -17.30
C LEU A 162 -5.93 2.90 -17.83
N ARG A 163 -4.80 2.34 -17.44
CA ARG A 163 -4.37 1.00 -17.82
C ARG A 163 -3.62 0.31 -16.68
N TRP A 164 -3.49 -1.00 -16.76
CA TRP A 164 -2.70 -1.78 -15.82
C TRP A 164 -1.26 -1.23 -15.74
N HIS A 165 -0.75 -1.08 -14.54
CA HIS A 165 0.57 -0.54 -14.25
C HIS A 165 1.45 -1.53 -13.48
N VAL A 166 0.98 -2.04 -12.35
CA VAL A 166 1.71 -3.03 -11.55
C VAL A 166 0.76 -4.06 -10.96
N GLY A 167 1.29 -5.25 -10.66
CA GLY A 167 0.59 -6.28 -9.89
C GLY A 167 1.56 -7.16 -9.15
N SER A 168 1.20 -7.58 -7.92
CA SER A 168 2.04 -8.41 -7.06
C SER A 168 1.25 -9.52 -6.37
N LYS A 169 2.02 -10.52 -5.89
CA LYS A 169 1.53 -11.58 -5.02
C LYS A 169 2.43 -11.65 -3.79
N LEU A 170 1.81 -11.51 -2.64
CA LEU A 170 2.49 -11.45 -1.36
C LEU A 170 2.00 -12.59 -0.46
N THR A 171 2.86 -13.01 0.44
CA THR A 171 2.54 -13.93 1.52
C THR A 171 2.77 -13.25 2.85
N ARG A 172 2.03 -13.67 3.85
CA ARG A 172 2.20 -13.17 5.22
C ARG A 172 3.59 -13.55 5.76
N ALA A 173 4.31 -12.57 6.32
CA ALA A 173 5.64 -12.75 6.89
C ALA A 173 5.60 -13.32 8.32
#